data_b8a7c5644295a5592dcf1a435a34ed44
#
_entry.id   b8a7c5644295a5592dcf1a435a34ed44
#
_cell.length_a   1.000
_cell.length_b   1.000
_cell.length_c   1.000
_cell.angle_alpha   90.00
_cell.angle_beta   90.00
_cell.angle_gamma   90.00
#
_symmetry.space_group_name_H-M   'P 1'
#
loop_
_entity.id
_entity.type
_entity.pdbx_description
1 polymer ?
#
loop_
_entity_poly.entity_id
_entity_poly.type
_entity_poly.pdbx_seq_one_letter_code
_entity_poly.pdbx_strand_id
1 'polypeptide(L)'
;DGLSGTLNSEGVGSRQLMAMLQWLQNLDPSRPTLLLAKDFHRFCDDPGVARMLRNLEASLRSTPHTLILCSGQWTPPADLDEALTLLDLPLPDADDLRQLISSIGLNSGSALDSAVLDELTQACSGLSEMRVRQVAARALARRGSIGAEDLAEVLEEKRQAIARSEVLEFCRSDLGTEAIGGHD
;
A
#
# COMPACT_ATOMS: atom_id res chain seq x y z
N ASP A 1 -8.29 -20.02 19.15
CA ASP A 1 -8.33 -18.76 19.89
C ASP A 1 -7.14 -17.91 19.46
N GLY A 2 -7.38 -17.03 18.46
CA GLY A 2 -6.38 -16.12 17.98
C GLY A 2 -6.11 -15.03 19.01
N LEU A 3 -4.87 -14.91 19.45
CA LEU A 3 -4.41 -13.72 20.16
C LEU A 3 -4.36 -12.53 19.16
N SER A 4 -5.47 -11.82 19.01
CA SER A 4 -5.45 -10.50 18.38
C SER A 4 -5.02 -9.48 19.44
N GLY A 5 -3.72 -9.40 19.68
CA GLY A 5 -3.13 -8.32 20.45
C GLY A 5 -2.72 -7.20 19.52
N THR A 6 -3.46 -6.11 19.47
CA THR A 6 -3.02 -4.89 18.81
C THR A 6 -2.00 -4.23 19.74
N LEU A 7 -0.72 -4.33 19.41
CA LEU A 7 0.31 -3.50 20.02
C LEU A 7 0.18 -2.10 19.43
N ASN A 8 -0.37 -1.15 20.19
CA ASN A 8 -0.40 0.25 19.79
C ASN A 8 1.02 0.79 19.67
N SER A 9 1.35 1.38 18.54
CA SER A 9 2.68 1.91 18.20
C SER A 9 3.12 3.14 19.00
N GLU A 10 2.24 3.74 19.80
CA GLU A 10 2.58 4.85 20.67
C GLU A 10 3.30 4.33 21.94
N GLY A 11 4.64 4.41 21.92
CA GLY A 11 5.48 4.09 23.07
C GLY A 11 6.10 2.68 23.08
N VAL A 12 6.04 1.94 21.98
CA VAL A 12 6.74 0.65 21.85
C VAL A 12 8.24 0.92 21.73
N GLY A 13 8.98 0.81 22.82
CA GLY A 13 10.45 0.88 22.81
C GLY A 13 11.07 -0.38 22.19
N SER A 14 12.32 -0.29 21.70
CA SER A 14 13.09 -1.40 21.11
C SER A 14 13.07 -2.68 21.97
N ARG A 15 12.92 -2.56 23.28
CA ARG A 15 12.81 -3.71 24.20
C ARG A 15 11.54 -4.54 23.97
N GLN A 16 10.40 -3.91 23.72
CA GLN A 16 9.13 -4.60 23.48
C GLN A 16 9.17 -5.30 22.13
N LEU A 17 9.79 -4.68 21.13
CA LEU A 17 10.00 -5.29 19.82
C LEU A 17 10.91 -6.51 19.91
N MET A 18 12.02 -6.41 20.62
CA MET A 18 12.89 -7.55 20.85
C MET A 18 12.17 -8.68 21.61
N ALA A 19 11.35 -8.36 22.60
CA ALA A 19 10.54 -9.35 23.29
C ALA A 19 9.52 -10.04 22.36
N MET A 20 8.92 -9.29 21.44
CA MET A 20 8.00 -9.84 20.42
C MET A 20 8.75 -10.77 19.44
N LEU A 21 9.94 -10.40 18.98
CA LEU A 21 10.74 -11.24 18.10
C LEU A 21 11.23 -12.52 18.83
N GLN A 22 11.63 -12.39 20.09
CA GLN A 22 11.98 -13.53 20.94
C GLN A 22 10.79 -14.45 21.17
N TRP A 23 9.61 -13.88 21.39
CA TRP A 23 8.38 -14.66 21.54
C TRP A 23 8.11 -15.48 20.26
N LEU A 24 8.21 -14.87 19.08
CA LEU A 24 8.02 -15.57 17.80
C LEU A 24 9.05 -16.71 17.62
N GLN A 25 10.29 -16.49 18.02
CA GLN A 25 11.35 -17.50 17.96
C GLN A 25 11.10 -18.72 18.86
N ASN A 26 10.40 -18.51 19.99
CA ASN A 26 10.12 -19.54 20.99
C ASN A 26 8.72 -20.15 20.87
N LEU A 27 8.00 -19.89 19.79
CA LEU A 27 6.69 -20.51 19.54
C LEU A 27 6.80 -22.00 19.30
N ASP A 28 5.74 -22.70 19.67
CA ASP A 28 5.58 -24.14 19.42
C ASP A 28 5.59 -24.40 17.89
N PRO A 29 6.58 -25.12 17.35
CA PRO A 29 6.66 -25.40 15.92
C PRO A 29 5.52 -26.26 15.38
N SER A 30 4.69 -26.86 16.24
CA SER A 30 3.49 -27.59 15.80
C SER A 30 2.34 -26.68 15.37
N ARG A 31 2.41 -25.36 15.66
CA ARG A 31 1.35 -24.39 15.37
C ARG A 31 1.82 -23.33 14.38
N PRO A 32 1.46 -23.45 13.09
CA PRO A 32 1.76 -22.40 12.10
C PRO A 32 1.29 -21.03 12.59
N THR A 33 2.18 -20.06 12.58
CA THR A 33 1.88 -18.70 13.05
C THR A 33 2.36 -17.69 12.02
N LEU A 34 1.49 -16.73 11.68
CA LEU A 34 1.83 -15.58 10.86
C LEU A 34 1.77 -14.32 11.72
N LEU A 35 2.90 -13.63 11.83
CA LEU A 35 3.01 -12.36 12.52
C LEU A 35 3.13 -11.23 11.48
N LEU A 36 2.20 -10.29 11.52
CA LEU A 36 2.22 -9.09 10.67
C LEU A 36 2.65 -7.89 11.51
N ALA A 37 3.81 -7.31 11.19
CA ALA A 37 4.35 -6.13 11.85
C ALA A 37 4.29 -4.93 10.90
N LYS A 38 3.43 -3.95 11.22
CA LYS A 38 3.28 -2.72 10.46
C LYS A 38 4.29 -1.67 10.94
N ASP A 39 4.84 -0.90 10.00
CA ASP A 39 5.79 0.19 10.26
C ASP A 39 7.05 -0.24 11.03
N PHE A 40 7.36 -1.53 11.02
CA PHE A 40 8.51 -2.09 11.73
C PHE A 40 9.84 -1.57 11.19
N HIS A 41 9.89 -1.16 9.93
CA HIS A 41 11.08 -0.61 9.27
C HIS A 41 11.74 0.51 10.06
N ARG A 42 10.97 1.29 10.83
CA ARG A 42 11.46 2.40 11.67
C ARG A 42 12.42 1.96 12.78
N PHE A 43 12.46 0.68 13.06
CA PHE A 43 13.29 0.10 14.10
C PHE A 43 14.47 -0.71 13.55
N CYS A 44 14.54 -0.90 12.25
CA CYS A 44 15.56 -1.74 11.61
C CYS A 44 16.96 -1.10 11.63
N ASP A 45 17.06 0.20 11.86
CA ASP A 45 18.33 0.91 12.04
C ASP A 45 18.94 0.68 13.44
N ASP A 46 18.19 0.12 14.39
CA ASP A 46 18.72 -0.29 15.68
C ASP A 46 19.55 -1.58 15.51
N PRO A 47 20.86 -1.58 15.82
CA PRO A 47 21.72 -2.74 15.61
C PRO A 47 21.28 -3.99 16.38
N GLY A 48 20.61 -3.81 17.53
CA GLY A 48 20.06 -4.91 18.34
C GLY A 48 18.87 -5.55 17.63
N VAL A 49 17.98 -4.75 17.05
CA VAL A 49 16.83 -5.20 16.27
C VAL A 49 17.30 -5.89 14.99
N ALA A 50 18.23 -5.28 14.25
CA ALA A 50 18.79 -5.86 13.04
C ALA A 50 19.44 -7.23 13.31
N ARG A 51 20.21 -7.34 14.39
CA ARG A 51 20.82 -8.60 14.81
C ARG A 51 19.77 -9.66 15.16
N MET A 52 18.71 -9.25 15.86
CA MET A 52 17.63 -10.16 16.23
C MET A 52 16.86 -10.67 15.01
N LEU A 53 16.62 -9.81 14.00
CA LEU A 53 15.98 -10.22 12.75
C LEU A 53 16.80 -11.28 12.01
N ARG A 54 18.13 -11.11 11.91
CA ARG A 54 19.01 -12.12 11.31
C ARG A 54 18.98 -13.44 12.06
N ASN A 55 18.99 -13.42 13.40
CA ASN A 55 18.90 -14.63 14.19
C ASN A 55 17.53 -15.30 14.03
N LEU A 56 16.46 -14.50 13.96
CA LEU A 56 15.11 -14.99 13.78
C LEU A 56 14.93 -15.64 12.40
N GLU A 57 15.49 -15.06 11.34
CA GLU A 57 15.44 -15.61 9.99
C GLU A 57 15.98 -17.04 9.97
N ALA A 58 17.18 -17.26 10.52
CA ALA A 58 17.77 -18.59 10.60
C ALA A 58 16.87 -19.59 11.36
N SER A 59 16.19 -19.14 12.42
CA SER A 59 15.24 -19.96 13.19
C SER A 59 13.98 -20.26 12.39
N LEU A 60 13.42 -19.27 11.69
CA LEU A 60 12.16 -19.41 10.93
C LEU A 60 12.28 -20.38 9.75
N ARG A 61 13.46 -20.56 9.15
CA ARG A 61 13.69 -21.52 8.05
C ARG A 61 13.30 -22.97 8.41
N SER A 62 13.35 -23.32 9.68
CA SER A 62 13.04 -24.68 10.18
C SER A 62 11.69 -24.78 10.89
N THR A 63 10.88 -23.72 10.87
CA THR A 63 9.59 -23.65 11.56
C THR A 63 8.48 -23.23 10.58
N PRO A 64 7.21 -23.56 10.88
CA PRO A 64 6.08 -23.10 10.05
C PRO A 64 5.64 -21.66 10.41
N HIS A 65 6.51 -20.86 10.99
CA HIS A 65 6.21 -19.50 11.38
C HIS A 65 6.67 -18.51 10.30
N THR A 66 5.92 -17.44 10.11
CA THR A 66 6.23 -16.40 9.14
C THR A 66 6.12 -15.02 9.79
N LEU A 67 7.13 -14.20 9.58
CA LEU A 67 7.10 -12.78 9.92
C LEU A 67 6.95 -11.96 8.63
N ILE A 68 5.94 -11.10 8.57
CA ILE A 68 5.74 -10.14 7.48
C ILE A 68 5.94 -8.74 8.05
N LEU A 69 6.90 -8.01 7.48
CA LEU A 69 7.14 -6.60 7.77
C LEU A 69 6.46 -5.76 6.69
N CYS A 70 5.49 -4.94 7.07
CA CYS A 70 4.80 -4.06 6.14
C CYS A 70 5.29 -2.62 6.30
N SER A 71 5.59 -2.00 5.17
CA SER A 71 6.06 -0.61 5.09
C SER A 71 5.53 0.04 3.82
N GLY A 72 5.31 1.35 3.85
CA GLY A 72 4.89 2.10 2.66
C GLY A 72 6.03 2.29 1.66
N GLN A 73 7.20 2.65 2.15
CA GLN A 73 8.43 2.81 1.36
C GLN A 73 9.62 2.53 2.28
N TRP A 74 10.46 1.58 1.92
CA TRP A 74 11.60 1.20 2.73
C TRP A 74 12.66 0.50 1.90
N THR A 75 13.89 0.88 2.12
CA THR A 75 15.07 0.17 1.61
C THR A 75 15.73 -0.50 2.81
N PRO A 76 15.81 -1.84 2.86
CA PRO A 76 16.46 -2.53 3.96
C PRO A 76 17.91 -2.10 4.12
N PRO A 77 18.42 -2.00 5.36
CA PRO A 77 19.86 -1.91 5.57
C PRO A 77 20.61 -3.08 4.94
N ALA A 78 21.80 -2.84 4.43
CA ALA A 78 22.59 -3.84 3.71
C ALA A 78 22.84 -5.12 4.51
N ASP A 79 22.88 -5.05 5.82
CA ASP A 79 23.08 -6.19 6.71
C ASP A 79 21.79 -7.03 6.95
N LEU A 80 20.65 -6.59 6.42
CA LEU A 80 19.37 -7.31 6.42
C LEU A 80 18.96 -7.82 5.04
N ASP A 81 19.66 -7.46 3.98
CA ASP A 81 19.29 -7.76 2.60
C ASP A 81 19.17 -9.28 2.36
N GLU A 82 20.10 -10.07 2.90
CA GLU A 82 20.05 -11.53 2.80
C GLU A 82 19.02 -12.20 3.72
N ALA A 83 18.58 -11.49 4.77
CA ALA A 83 17.64 -12.01 5.76
C ALA A 83 16.18 -11.77 5.38
N LEU A 84 15.92 -10.90 4.40
CA LEU A 84 14.59 -10.48 4.02
C LEU A 84 14.29 -10.80 2.55
N THR A 85 13.07 -11.28 2.30
CA THR A 85 12.55 -11.36 0.93
C THR A 85 11.65 -10.15 0.70
N LEU A 86 12.03 -9.28 -0.23
CA LEU A 86 11.25 -8.12 -0.59
C LEU A 86 10.11 -8.52 -1.53
N LEU A 87 8.92 -8.07 -1.20
CA LEU A 87 7.73 -8.22 -2.04
C LEU A 87 7.12 -6.84 -2.26
N ASP A 88 7.16 -6.38 -3.49
CA ASP A 88 6.47 -5.16 -3.87
C ASP A 88 4.98 -5.44 -4.07
N LEU A 89 4.15 -4.63 -3.41
CA LEU A 89 2.72 -4.63 -3.67
C LEU A 89 2.44 -3.56 -4.73
N PRO A 90 2.13 -3.95 -5.98
CA PRO A 90 1.90 -3.00 -7.04
C PRO A 90 0.65 -2.17 -6.79
N LEU A 91 0.58 -1.02 -7.44
CA LEU A 91 -0.66 -0.27 -7.56
C LEU A 91 -1.66 -1.08 -8.40
N PRO A 92 -2.98 -0.87 -8.20
CA PRO A 92 -4.00 -1.56 -8.96
C PRO A 92 -3.84 -1.26 -10.47
N ASP A 93 -4.00 -2.28 -11.28
CA ASP A 93 -4.02 -2.15 -12.73
C ASP A 93 -5.37 -1.61 -13.25
N ALA A 94 -5.51 -1.51 -14.57
CA ALA A 94 -6.73 -0.96 -15.18
C ALA A 94 -7.95 -1.87 -14.93
N ASP A 95 -7.77 -3.18 -14.89
CA ASP A 95 -8.85 -4.13 -14.65
C ASP A 95 -9.29 -4.10 -13.19
N ASP A 96 -8.34 -4.04 -12.26
CA ASP A 96 -8.60 -3.86 -10.83
C ASP A 96 -9.38 -2.56 -10.55
N LEU A 97 -8.92 -1.45 -11.15
CA LEU A 97 -9.56 -0.14 -11.01
C LEU A 97 -10.98 -0.16 -11.60
N ARG A 98 -11.15 -0.75 -12.77
CA ARG A 98 -12.44 -0.88 -13.42
C ARG A 98 -13.44 -1.66 -12.56
N GLN A 99 -13.01 -2.79 -12.01
CA GLN A 99 -13.82 -3.61 -11.11
C GLN A 99 -14.17 -2.84 -9.83
N LEU A 100 -13.19 -2.17 -9.24
CA LEU A 100 -13.37 -1.34 -8.05
C LEU A 100 -14.42 -0.25 -8.27
N ILE A 101 -14.26 0.58 -9.31
CA ILE A 101 -15.14 1.70 -9.62
C ILE A 101 -16.55 1.20 -9.95
N SER A 102 -16.65 0.15 -10.76
CA SER A 102 -17.93 -0.50 -11.08
C SER A 102 -18.65 -1.00 -9.84
N SER A 103 -17.93 -1.66 -8.91
CA SER A 103 -18.50 -2.16 -7.67
C SER A 103 -19.01 -1.03 -6.76
N ILE A 104 -18.30 0.10 -6.71
CA ILE A 104 -18.73 1.28 -5.95
C ILE A 104 -20.01 1.88 -6.56
N GLY A 105 -20.06 2.01 -7.90
CA GLY A 105 -21.25 2.49 -8.61
C GLY A 105 -22.47 1.61 -8.33
N LEU A 106 -22.34 0.29 -8.47
CA LEU A 106 -23.42 -0.67 -8.19
C LEU A 106 -23.91 -0.60 -6.73
N ASN A 107 -22.98 -0.51 -5.78
CA ASN A 107 -23.32 -0.42 -4.35
C ASN A 107 -24.03 0.90 -3.99
N SER A 108 -23.84 1.95 -4.76
CA SER A 108 -24.54 3.23 -4.62
C SER A 108 -25.88 3.27 -5.35
N GLY A 109 -26.30 2.18 -5.99
CA GLY A 109 -27.55 2.07 -6.72
C GLY A 109 -27.52 2.71 -8.12
N SER A 110 -26.36 3.07 -8.64
CA SER A 110 -26.18 3.69 -9.96
C SER A 110 -25.15 2.89 -10.76
N ALA A 111 -25.60 2.16 -11.77
CA ALA A 111 -24.69 1.58 -12.74
C ALA A 111 -24.07 2.69 -13.59
N LEU A 112 -22.76 2.69 -13.71
CA LEU A 112 -22.02 3.65 -14.54
C LEU A 112 -22.15 3.24 -16.02
N ASP A 113 -22.33 4.23 -16.90
CA ASP A 113 -22.14 4.03 -18.33
C ASP A 113 -20.70 3.61 -18.64
N SER A 114 -20.55 2.75 -19.66
CA SER A 114 -19.23 2.18 -20.00
C SER A 114 -18.21 3.24 -20.34
N ALA A 115 -18.60 4.31 -21.04
CA ALA A 115 -17.71 5.41 -21.41
C ALA A 115 -17.20 6.16 -20.15
N VAL A 116 -18.11 6.47 -19.22
CA VAL A 116 -17.77 7.12 -17.94
C VAL A 116 -16.88 6.23 -17.08
N LEU A 117 -17.16 4.93 -17.06
CA LEU A 117 -16.36 3.94 -16.34
C LEU A 117 -14.92 3.89 -16.89
N ASP A 118 -14.77 3.93 -18.22
CA ASP A 118 -13.47 3.93 -18.88
C ASP A 118 -12.68 5.23 -18.57
N GLU A 119 -13.33 6.37 -18.63
CA GLU A 119 -12.73 7.68 -18.31
C GLU A 119 -12.28 7.73 -16.84
N LEU A 120 -13.11 7.30 -15.90
CA LEU A 120 -12.76 7.25 -14.48
C LEU A 120 -11.62 6.26 -14.22
N THR A 121 -11.64 5.10 -14.86
CA THR A 121 -10.56 4.10 -14.75
C THR A 121 -9.24 4.69 -15.21
N GLN A 122 -9.21 5.37 -16.35
CA GLN A 122 -8.02 6.00 -16.87
C GLN A 122 -7.53 7.14 -15.95
N ALA A 123 -8.44 7.97 -15.46
CA ALA A 123 -8.11 9.04 -14.52
C ALA A 123 -7.50 8.51 -13.22
N CYS A 124 -8.04 7.41 -12.69
CA CYS A 124 -7.58 6.77 -11.45
C CYS A 124 -6.26 6.01 -11.60
N SER A 125 -5.78 5.77 -12.81
CA SER A 125 -4.50 5.08 -13.04
C SER A 125 -3.36 5.73 -12.27
N GLY A 126 -2.57 4.92 -11.55
CA GLY A 126 -1.50 5.39 -10.67
C GLY A 126 -1.94 5.82 -9.27
N LEU A 127 -3.23 5.73 -8.93
CA LEU A 127 -3.71 5.88 -7.56
C LEU A 127 -3.80 4.52 -6.86
N SER A 128 -3.56 4.51 -5.54
CA SER A 128 -3.84 3.33 -4.73
C SER A 128 -5.36 3.12 -4.59
N GLU A 129 -5.78 1.86 -4.40
CA GLU A 129 -7.19 1.52 -4.15
C GLU A 129 -7.82 2.38 -3.04
N MET A 130 -7.08 2.63 -1.96
CA MET A 130 -7.54 3.46 -0.85
C MET A 130 -7.86 4.89 -1.29
N ARG A 131 -7.03 5.49 -2.13
CA ARG A 131 -7.27 6.85 -2.65
C ARG A 131 -8.49 6.90 -3.56
N VAL A 132 -8.64 5.90 -4.44
CA VAL A 132 -9.83 5.79 -5.29
C VAL A 132 -11.09 5.68 -4.44
N ARG A 133 -11.10 4.84 -3.39
CA ARG A 133 -12.21 4.73 -2.45
C ARG A 133 -12.50 6.04 -1.71
N GLN A 134 -11.47 6.80 -1.33
CA GLN A 134 -11.64 8.10 -0.68
C GLN A 134 -12.29 9.14 -1.60
N VAL A 135 -11.87 9.23 -2.86
CA VAL A 135 -12.50 10.12 -3.85
C VAL A 135 -13.95 9.72 -4.05
N ALA A 136 -14.19 8.43 -4.31
CA ALA A 136 -15.54 7.92 -4.49
C ALA A 136 -16.45 8.16 -3.26
N ALA A 137 -15.93 7.97 -2.05
CA ALA A 137 -16.67 8.24 -0.83
C ALA A 137 -17.08 9.73 -0.69
N ARG A 138 -16.19 10.66 -1.07
CA ARG A 138 -16.49 12.09 -1.11
C ARG A 138 -17.60 12.42 -2.14
N ALA A 139 -17.52 11.82 -3.34
CA ALA A 139 -18.54 11.98 -4.37
C ALA A 139 -19.91 11.47 -3.90
N LEU A 140 -19.93 10.25 -3.34
CA LEU A 140 -21.14 9.65 -2.79
C LEU A 140 -21.75 10.47 -1.65
N ALA A 141 -20.92 10.98 -0.73
CA ALA A 141 -21.39 11.84 0.36
C ALA A 141 -22.02 13.16 -0.13
N ARG A 142 -21.55 13.69 -1.25
CA ARG A 142 -22.06 14.95 -1.81
C ARG A 142 -23.29 14.77 -2.69
N ARG A 143 -23.33 13.74 -3.53
CA ARG A 143 -24.34 13.58 -4.58
C ARG A 143 -25.08 12.24 -4.54
N GLY A 144 -24.65 11.30 -3.70
CA GLY A 144 -25.19 9.94 -3.68
C GLY A 144 -24.78 9.06 -4.85
N SER A 145 -23.98 9.57 -5.79
CA SER A 145 -23.51 8.84 -6.97
C SER A 145 -22.10 9.24 -7.34
N ILE A 146 -21.44 8.43 -8.15
CA ILE A 146 -20.17 8.74 -8.83
C ILE A 146 -20.42 8.89 -10.32
N GLY A 147 -19.65 9.75 -11.00
CA GLY A 147 -19.84 10.01 -12.42
C GLY A 147 -18.71 10.83 -13.05
N ALA A 148 -18.90 11.25 -14.31
CA ALA A 148 -17.93 12.04 -15.06
C ALA A 148 -17.55 13.37 -14.37
N GLU A 149 -18.46 13.94 -13.59
CA GLU A 149 -18.24 15.16 -12.80
C GLU A 149 -17.16 15.01 -11.71
N ASP A 150 -16.79 13.78 -11.37
CA ASP A 150 -15.75 13.50 -10.38
C ASP A 150 -14.34 13.47 -10.96
N LEU A 151 -14.20 13.48 -12.28
CA LEU A 151 -12.90 13.45 -12.96
C LEU A 151 -11.96 14.55 -12.49
N ALA A 152 -12.48 15.76 -12.30
CA ALA A 152 -11.67 16.88 -11.80
C ALA A 152 -11.12 16.62 -10.39
N GLU A 153 -11.89 15.98 -9.51
CA GLU A 153 -11.46 15.62 -8.15
C GLU A 153 -10.44 14.48 -8.17
N VAL A 154 -10.63 13.49 -9.03
CA VAL A 154 -9.67 12.41 -9.23
C VAL A 154 -8.32 12.97 -9.70
N LEU A 155 -8.33 13.87 -10.67
CA LEU A 155 -7.11 14.52 -11.17
C LEU A 155 -6.42 15.35 -10.10
N GLU A 156 -7.18 16.06 -9.26
CA GLU A 156 -6.61 16.82 -8.14
C GLU A 156 -5.98 15.88 -7.10
N GLU A 157 -6.62 14.76 -6.76
CA GLU A 157 -6.05 13.75 -5.86
C GLU A 157 -4.75 13.17 -6.43
N LYS A 158 -4.74 12.91 -7.76
CA LYS A 158 -3.55 12.44 -8.46
C LYS A 158 -2.42 13.47 -8.41
N ARG A 159 -2.73 14.75 -8.65
CA ARG A 159 -1.76 15.84 -8.54
C ARG A 159 -1.15 15.90 -7.13
N GLN A 160 -1.98 15.79 -6.09
CA GLN A 160 -1.51 15.78 -4.70
C GLN A 160 -0.69 14.54 -4.36
N ALA A 161 -1.03 13.37 -4.93
CA ALA A 161 -0.27 12.14 -4.74
C ALA A 161 1.14 12.27 -5.34
N ILE A 162 1.25 12.85 -6.53
CA ILE A 162 2.51 13.08 -7.25
C ILE A 162 3.35 14.16 -6.54
N ALA A 163 2.74 15.26 -6.08
CA ALA A 163 3.44 16.32 -5.37
C ALA A 163 4.05 15.88 -4.03
N ARG A 164 3.54 14.80 -3.45
CA ARG A 164 4.11 14.18 -2.24
C ARG A 164 5.26 13.21 -2.54
N SER A 165 5.38 12.75 -3.78
CA SER A 165 6.56 12.00 -4.22
C SER A 165 7.59 13.04 -4.64
N GLU A 166 8.68 13.20 -3.92
CA GLU A 166 9.75 14.19 -4.17
C GLU A 166 10.44 14.05 -5.54
N VAL A 167 9.99 13.12 -6.39
CA VAL A 167 10.66 12.71 -7.62
C VAL A 167 9.91 13.11 -8.89
N LEU A 168 8.60 13.43 -8.83
CA LEU A 168 7.79 13.67 -10.03
C LEU A 168 7.04 15.00 -9.94
N GLU A 169 7.06 15.75 -11.01
CA GLU A 169 6.24 16.95 -11.21
C GLU A 169 5.04 16.62 -12.11
N PHE A 170 3.84 17.06 -11.70
CA PHE A 170 2.62 16.86 -12.47
C PHE A 170 2.47 17.97 -13.49
N CYS A 171 2.65 17.65 -14.78
CA CYS A 171 2.38 18.56 -15.86
C CYS A 171 0.96 18.31 -16.42
N ARG A 172 0.08 19.32 -16.36
CA ARG A 172 -1.13 19.34 -17.16
C ARG A 172 -0.73 19.64 -18.59
N SER A 173 -0.82 18.67 -19.47
CA SER A 173 -0.68 18.90 -20.90
C SER A 173 -2.07 19.20 -21.48
N ASP A 174 -2.38 20.44 -21.69
CA ASP A 174 -3.53 20.86 -22.51
C ASP A 174 -3.21 20.76 -24.03
N LEU A 175 -2.01 20.29 -24.35
CA LEU A 175 -1.53 20.11 -25.72
C LEU A 175 -1.78 18.65 -26.15
N GLY A 176 -2.62 18.47 -27.15
CA GLY A 176 -2.78 17.19 -27.82
C GLY A 176 -1.46 16.69 -28.45
N THR A 177 -1.40 15.43 -28.81
CA THR A 177 -0.22 14.77 -29.43
C THR A 177 0.32 15.48 -30.66
N GLU A 178 -0.42 16.41 -31.25
CA GLU A 178 0.00 17.27 -32.40
C GLU A 178 1.06 18.32 -32.02
N ALA A 179 1.30 18.56 -30.73
CA ALA A 179 2.30 19.53 -30.27
C ALA A 179 3.69 18.89 -30.04
N ILE A 180 3.85 17.60 -30.25
CA ILE A 180 5.15 16.93 -30.21
C ILE A 180 5.80 17.06 -31.59
N GLY A 181 6.39 18.23 -31.83
CA GLY A 181 7.20 18.51 -33.02
C GLY A 181 8.63 18.04 -32.79
N GLY A 182 9.18 17.31 -33.74
CA GLY A 182 10.61 17.15 -33.86
C GLY A 182 11.15 15.74 -33.75
N HIS A 183 11.09 15.01 -34.80
CA HIS A 183 12.19 14.16 -35.26
C HIS A 183 12.16 14.14 -36.78
N ASP A 184 12.98 15.00 -37.40
CA ASP A 184 13.51 14.81 -38.75
C ASP A 184 14.71 13.83 -38.64
#